data_d5e0e281e7d79038f3b7745c1d01aef4
#
_entry.id   d5e0e281e7d79038f3b7745c1d01aef4
#
_cell.length_a   1.000
_cell.length_b   1.000
_cell.length_c   1.000
_cell.angle_alpha   90.00
_cell.angle_beta   90.00
_cell.angle_gamma   90.00
#
_symmetry.space_group_name_H-M   'P 1'
#
loop_
_entity.id
_entity.type
_entity.pdbx_description
1 polymer ?
#
loop_
_entity_poly.entity_id
_entity_poly.type
_entity_poly.pdbx_seq_one_letter_code
_entity_poly.pdbx_strand_id
1 'polypeptide(L)'
;MLNRCLGAAISSSADLLRAIAFAADKHRDQRRKDAEASPYVNHVIAVAELLARVGEITDQTVLVAAILHDTVEDTETTAQELADHFGTAVARIVAEVTDDKALPKEERKLLQVEHARDASPAAKLVKLGDKIVNVVDVTNQPPPTWSVERRLEYLAWAERVIAGCRGTNAALERMFDEVVVRGREKILQEAGAA
;
A
#
# COMPACT_ATOMS: atom_id res chain seq x y z
N MET A 1 17.40 21.53 -23.42
CA MET A 1 17.40 22.47 -22.28
C MET A 1 15.95 22.64 -21.84
N LEU A 2 15.48 21.87 -20.93
CA LEU A 2 14.24 22.17 -20.19
C LEU A 2 14.60 22.10 -18.72
N ASN A 3 14.74 23.30 -18.18
CA ASN A 3 15.21 23.61 -16.86
C ASN A 3 14.12 23.36 -15.83
N ARG A 4 14.44 22.58 -14.82
CA ARG A 4 14.08 22.81 -13.40
C ARG A 4 12.61 23.11 -13.09
N CYS A 5 11.91 22.15 -12.61
CA CYS A 5 10.93 22.42 -11.56
C CYS A 5 11.45 21.89 -10.23
N LEU A 6 12.26 22.74 -9.54
CA LEU A 6 12.48 22.63 -8.13
C LEU A 6 11.17 22.81 -7.40
N GLY A 7 10.69 21.77 -6.72
CA GLY A 7 9.78 21.94 -5.59
C GLY A 7 8.38 22.45 -5.89
N ALA A 8 7.81 22.25 -7.09
CA ALA A 8 6.40 22.50 -7.28
C ALA A 8 5.58 21.54 -6.40
N ALA A 9 4.70 22.10 -5.56
CA ALA A 9 3.77 21.30 -4.78
C ALA A 9 2.93 20.43 -5.72
N ILE A 10 2.81 19.15 -5.40
CA ILE A 10 1.90 18.22 -6.08
C ILE A 10 0.48 18.73 -5.87
N SER A 11 -0.23 19.12 -6.93
CA SER A 11 -1.52 19.79 -6.80
C SER A 11 -2.49 19.55 -7.98
N SER A 12 -2.13 18.70 -8.95
CA SER A 12 -2.91 18.56 -10.17
C SER A 12 -3.17 17.10 -10.55
N SER A 13 -4.23 16.88 -11.35
CA SER A 13 -4.49 15.58 -11.97
C SER A 13 -3.34 15.12 -12.87
N ALA A 14 -2.57 16.05 -13.44
CA ALA A 14 -1.39 15.73 -14.22
C ALA A 14 -0.29 15.05 -13.37
N ASP A 15 -0.13 15.44 -12.12
CA ASP A 15 0.84 14.80 -11.21
C ASP A 15 0.42 13.37 -10.85
N LEU A 16 -0.87 13.12 -10.65
CA LEU A 16 -1.39 11.75 -10.46
C LEU A 16 -1.14 10.89 -11.70
N LEU A 17 -1.44 11.40 -12.90
CA LEU A 17 -1.19 10.67 -14.15
C LEU A 17 0.29 10.38 -14.36
N ARG A 18 1.17 11.32 -14.01
CA ARG A 18 2.63 11.12 -14.05
C ARG A 18 3.07 10.03 -13.08
N ALA A 19 2.52 10.02 -11.86
CA ALA A 19 2.82 8.99 -10.87
C ALA A 19 2.36 7.60 -11.33
N ILE A 20 1.16 7.49 -11.91
CA ILE A 20 0.66 6.25 -12.49
C ILE A 20 1.57 5.77 -13.63
N ALA A 21 1.95 6.65 -14.56
CA ALA A 21 2.84 6.29 -15.66
C ALA A 21 4.22 5.83 -15.13
N PHE A 22 4.76 6.52 -14.14
CA PHE A 22 6.02 6.16 -13.50
C PHE A 22 5.92 4.79 -12.80
N ALA A 23 4.89 4.56 -11.97
CA ALA A 23 4.68 3.29 -11.30
C ALA A 23 4.49 2.14 -12.30
N ALA A 24 3.74 2.37 -13.38
CA ALA A 24 3.52 1.37 -14.43
C ALA A 24 4.83 1.00 -15.16
N ASP A 25 5.71 1.97 -15.41
CA ASP A 25 7.03 1.71 -15.98
C ASP A 25 7.93 0.93 -15.02
N LYS A 26 8.00 1.33 -13.74
CA LYS A 26 8.84 0.69 -12.74
C LYS A 26 8.38 -0.75 -12.41
N HIS A 27 7.07 -0.97 -12.32
CA HIS A 27 6.48 -2.29 -12.03
C HIS A 27 6.11 -3.10 -13.28
N ARG A 28 6.58 -2.73 -14.50
CA ARG A 28 6.15 -3.33 -15.78
C ARG A 28 6.25 -4.86 -15.81
N ASP A 29 7.27 -5.43 -15.19
CA ASP A 29 7.54 -6.87 -15.18
C ASP A 29 7.06 -7.55 -13.88
N GLN A 30 6.61 -6.76 -12.90
CA GLN A 30 6.13 -7.28 -11.63
C GLN A 30 4.67 -7.72 -11.72
N ARG A 31 4.38 -8.84 -11.09
CA ARG A 31 3.03 -9.43 -11.05
C ARG A 31 2.58 -9.66 -9.62
N ARG A 32 1.28 -9.56 -9.40
CA ARG A 32 0.64 -10.01 -8.16
C ARG A 32 0.78 -11.53 -8.03
N LYS A 33 0.63 -12.03 -6.81
CA LYS A 33 0.76 -13.47 -6.50
C LYS A 33 -0.58 -14.22 -6.64
N ASP A 34 -1.60 -13.57 -7.20
CA ASP A 34 -2.88 -14.20 -7.55
C ASP A 34 -2.71 -15.25 -8.66
N ALA A 35 -3.75 -16.07 -8.89
CA ALA A 35 -3.71 -17.13 -9.91
C ALA A 35 -3.56 -16.60 -11.33
N GLU A 36 -3.97 -15.34 -11.59
CA GLU A 36 -3.93 -14.72 -12.93
C GLU A 36 -2.62 -13.97 -13.19
N ALA A 37 -1.74 -13.84 -12.16
CA ALA A 37 -0.52 -13.04 -12.23
C ALA A 37 -0.78 -11.61 -12.74
N SER A 38 -1.78 -10.97 -12.16
CA SER A 38 -2.23 -9.62 -12.53
C SER A 38 -1.08 -8.61 -12.48
N PRO A 39 -1.07 -7.57 -13.35
CA PRO A 39 -0.05 -6.53 -13.30
C PRO A 39 -0.01 -5.84 -11.92
N TYR A 40 1.20 -5.67 -11.37
CA TYR A 40 1.36 -5.11 -10.02
C TYR A 40 0.82 -3.68 -9.89
N VAL A 41 0.91 -2.90 -10.95
CA VAL A 41 0.41 -1.51 -10.98
C VAL A 41 -1.08 -1.41 -10.61
N ASN A 42 -1.88 -2.46 -10.85
CA ASN A 42 -3.29 -2.48 -10.46
C ASN A 42 -3.46 -2.31 -8.94
N HIS A 43 -2.54 -2.89 -8.13
CA HIS A 43 -2.55 -2.75 -6.69
C HIS A 43 -2.36 -1.29 -6.24
N VAL A 44 -1.30 -0.63 -6.72
CA VAL A 44 -1.01 0.75 -6.28
C VAL A 44 -2.09 1.74 -6.74
N ILE A 45 -2.72 1.49 -7.90
CA ILE A 45 -3.88 2.26 -8.36
C ILE A 45 -5.09 2.02 -7.44
N ALA A 46 -5.37 0.76 -7.06
CA ALA A 46 -6.46 0.43 -6.16
C ALA A 46 -6.28 1.07 -4.77
N VAL A 47 -5.05 1.12 -4.25
CA VAL A 47 -4.74 1.81 -2.99
C VAL A 47 -5.06 3.29 -3.08
N ALA A 48 -4.58 3.99 -4.12
CA ALA A 48 -4.83 5.42 -4.29
C ALA A 48 -6.32 5.72 -4.53
N GLU A 49 -7.02 4.91 -5.32
CA GLU A 49 -8.46 5.02 -5.57
C GLU A 49 -9.25 4.86 -4.27
N LEU A 50 -8.91 3.86 -3.46
CA LEU A 50 -9.54 3.62 -2.17
C LEU A 50 -9.38 4.82 -1.22
N LEU A 51 -8.16 5.38 -1.13
CA LEU A 51 -7.90 6.56 -0.32
C LEU A 51 -8.74 7.76 -0.78
N ALA A 52 -8.82 7.99 -2.09
CA ALA A 52 -9.58 9.11 -2.65
C ALA A 52 -11.10 8.93 -2.45
N ARG A 53 -11.63 7.74 -2.75
CA ARG A 53 -13.08 7.49 -2.76
C ARG A 53 -13.65 7.19 -1.38
N VAL A 54 -13.01 6.33 -0.59
CA VAL A 54 -13.53 5.91 0.72
C VAL A 54 -12.99 6.80 1.83
N GLY A 55 -11.69 7.11 1.77
CA GLY A 55 -11.02 7.97 2.73
C GLY A 55 -11.32 9.47 2.53
N GLU A 56 -11.93 9.83 1.39
CA GLU A 56 -12.16 11.22 0.97
C GLU A 56 -10.88 12.07 0.98
N ILE A 57 -9.74 11.42 0.70
CA ILE A 57 -8.44 12.09 0.68
C ILE A 57 -8.31 12.91 -0.60
N THR A 58 -8.16 14.21 -0.44
CA THR A 58 -7.97 15.18 -1.54
C THR A 58 -6.53 15.68 -1.63
N ASP A 59 -5.69 15.38 -0.64
CA ASP A 59 -4.27 15.73 -0.68
C ASP A 59 -3.55 14.93 -1.76
N GLN A 60 -3.18 15.62 -2.83
CA GLN A 60 -2.49 15.02 -3.98
C GLN A 60 -1.14 14.41 -3.59
N THR A 61 -0.46 14.95 -2.57
CA THR A 61 0.81 14.41 -2.07
C THR A 61 0.62 13.00 -1.51
N VAL A 62 -0.45 12.78 -0.75
CA VAL A 62 -0.81 11.47 -0.19
C VAL A 62 -1.20 10.50 -1.30
N LEU A 63 -2.02 10.94 -2.26
CA LEU A 63 -2.46 10.08 -3.37
C LEU A 63 -1.30 9.67 -4.29
N VAL A 64 -0.39 10.61 -4.60
CA VAL A 64 0.84 10.32 -5.36
C VAL A 64 1.74 9.36 -4.58
N ALA A 65 1.92 9.58 -3.28
CA ALA A 65 2.69 8.66 -2.43
C ALA A 65 2.05 7.26 -2.39
N ALA A 66 0.72 7.16 -2.38
CA ALA A 66 0.02 5.88 -2.44
C ALA A 66 0.25 5.14 -3.77
N ILE A 67 0.31 5.86 -4.91
CA ILE A 67 0.67 5.25 -6.21
C ILE A 67 2.12 4.77 -6.23
N LEU A 68 3.01 5.43 -5.52
CA LEU A 68 4.46 5.19 -5.58
C LEU A 68 4.99 4.35 -4.40
N HIS A 69 4.14 3.95 -3.44
CA HIS A 69 4.56 3.43 -2.13
C HIS A 69 5.48 2.21 -2.18
N ASP A 70 5.32 1.35 -3.17
CA ASP A 70 6.11 0.13 -3.34
C ASP A 70 7.27 0.27 -4.33
N THR A 71 7.41 1.42 -5.01
CA THR A 71 8.44 1.59 -6.05
C THR A 71 9.86 1.48 -5.48
N VAL A 72 10.12 2.09 -4.32
CA VAL A 72 11.44 2.05 -3.68
C VAL A 72 11.73 0.66 -3.11
N GLU A 73 10.70 0.00 -2.56
CA GLU A 73 10.87 -1.32 -1.98
C GLU A 73 11.08 -2.40 -3.05
N ASP A 74 10.33 -2.35 -4.14
CA ASP A 74 10.18 -3.46 -5.07
C ASP A 74 10.91 -3.28 -6.40
N THR A 75 11.48 -2.12 -6.67
CA THR A 75 12.17 -1.81 -7.93
C THR A 75 13.54 -1.15 -7.69
N GLU A 76 14.23 -0.78 -8.77
CA GLU A 76 15.50 -0.02 -8.70
C GLU A 76 15.31 1.47 -8.36
N THR A 77 14.08 1.89 -8.03
CA THR A 77 13.78 3.30 -7.73
C THR A 77 14.42 3.71 -6.40
N THR A 78 15.03 4.88 -6.38
CA THR A 78 15.61 5.44 -5.16
C THR A 78 14.72 6.55 -4.57
N ALA A 79 14.85 6.80 -3.26
CA ALA A 79 14.18 7.93 -2.62
C ALA A 79 14.58 9.28 -3.26
N GLN A 80 15.84 9.40 -3.74
CA GLN A 80 16.29 10.60 -4.44
C GLN A 80 15.60 10.77 -5.79
N GLU A 81 15.43 9.70 -6.56
CA GLU A 81 14.69 9.72 -7.82
C GLU A 81 13.24 10.17 -7.60
N LEU A 82 12.58 9.68 -6.55
CA LEU A 82 11.23 10.14 -6.19
C LEU A 82 11.22 11.62 -5.80
N ALA A 83 12.20 12.09 -5.04
CA ALA A 83 12.31 13.49 -4.65
C ALA A 83 12.51 14.40 -5.87
N ASP A 84 13.29 13.98 -6.85
CA ASP A 84 13.56 14.74 -8.08
C ASP A 84 12.32 14.80 -9.00
N HIS A 85 11.54 13.72 -9.08
CA HIS A 85 10.36 13.62 -9.93
C HIS A 85 9.08 14.18 -9.28
N PHE A 86 8.88 13.92 -7.97
CA PHE A 86 7.60 14.15 -7.28
C PHE A 86 7.75 15.03 -6.02
N GLY A 87 8.95 15.47 -5.72
CA GLY A 87 9.23 16.32 -4.56
C GLY A 87 9.49 15.55 -3.27
N THR A 88 10.18 16.24 -2.35
CA THR A 88 10.66 15.63 -1.08
C THR A 88 9.52 15.19 -0.16
N ALA A 89 8.34 15.82 -0.26
CA ALA A 89 7.19 15.45 0.57
C ALA A 89 6.69 14.03 0.22
N VAL A 90 6.55 13.72 -1.08
CA VAL A 90 6.17 12.38 -1.56
C VAL A 90 7.24 11.36 -1.18
N ALA A 91 8.51 11.65 -1.48
CA ALA A 91 9.62 10.74 -1.18
C ALA A 91 9.70 10.40 0.32
N ARG A 92 9.39 11.36 1.19
CA ARG A 92 9.38 11.15 2.64
C ARG A 92 8.26 10.22 3.08
N ILE A 93 7.03 10.39 2.55
CA ILE A 93 5.92 9.49 2.87
C ILE A 93 6.22 8.07 2.39
N VAL A 94 6.76 7.92 1.17
CA VAL A 94 7.15 6.60 0.64
C VAL A 94 8.23 5.96 1.52
N ALA A 95 9.26 6.70 1.93
CA ALA A 95 10.29 6.18 2.82
C ALA A 95 9.76 5.67 4.17
N GLU A 96 8.73 6.32 4.73
CA GLU A 96 8.10 5.88 5.99
C GLU A 96 7.30 4.57 5.86
N VAL A 97 6.93 4.17 4.65
CA VAL A 97 6.17 2.93 4.41
C VAL A 97 7.00 1.81 3.78
N THR A 98 8.22 2.13 3.32
CA THR A 98 9.17 1.20 2.70
C THR A 98 9.85 0.33 3.75
N ASP A 99 9.86 -0.98 3.55
CA ASP A 99 10.59 -1.95 4.38
C ASP A 99 12.07 -2.06 3.93
N ASP A 100 12.96 -2.35 4.88
CA ASP A 100 14.34 -2.74 4.56
C ASP A 100 14.38 -4.22 4.13
N LYS A 101 14.50 -4.48 2.84
CA LYS A 101 14.58 -5.84 2.28
C LYS A 101 15.84 -6.62 2.65
N ALA A 102 16.86 -5.97 3.20
CA ALA A 102 18.03 -6.67 3.73
C ALA A 102 17.71 -7.46 5.01
N LEU A 103 16.63 -7.08 5.72
CA LEU A 103 16.19 -7.76 6.93
C LEU A 103 15.35 -9.02 6.63
N PRO A 104 15.40 -10.03 7.51
CA PRO A 104 14.54 -11.19 7.45
C PRO A 104 13.05 -10.80 7.43
N LYS A 105 12.23 -11.59 6.74
CA LYS A 105 10.80 -11.30 6.57
C LYS A 105 10.06 -11.12 7.89
N GLU A 106 10.32 -11.95 8.88
CA GLU A 106 9.62 -11.88 10.17
C GLU A 106 10.03 -10.63 10.96
N GLU A 107 11.28 -10.21 10.84
CA GLU A 107 11.75 -8.95 11.42
C GLU A 107 11.08 -7.75 10.77
N ARG A 108 10.99 -7.70 9.42
CA ARG A 108 10.25 -6.65 8.70
C ARG A 108 8.81 -6.56 9.14
N LYS A 109 8.12 -7.70 9.29
CA LYS A 109 6.74 -7.75 9.80
C LYS A 109 6.60 -7.19 11.21
N LEU A 110 7.56 -7.46 12.09
CA LEU A 110 7.58 -6.90 13.44
C LEU A 110 7.78 -5.40 13.40
N LEU A 111 8.77 -4.91 12.64
CA LEU A 111 9.05 -3.49 12.48
C LEU A 111 7.87 -2.72 11.90
N GLN A 112 7.11 -3.30 10.95
CA GLN A 112 5.88 -2.67 10.46
C GLN A 112 4.85 -2.44 11.58
N VAL A 113 4.73 -3.37 12.53
CA VAL A 113 3.83 -3.22 13.69
C VAL A 113 4.35 -2.15 14.64
N GLU A 114 5.64 -2.15 14.95
CA GLU A 114 6.27 -1.23 15.89
C GLU A 114 6.23 0.22 15.36
N HIS A 115 6.62 0.42 14.09
CA HIS A 115 6.73 1.74 13.50
C HIS A 115 5.38 2.35 13.10
N ALA A 116 4.33 1.55 12.96
CA ALA A 116 3.02 2.05 12.53
C ALA A 116 2.48 3.16 13.46
N ARG A 117 2.75 3.07 14.76
CA ARG A 117 2.28 4.07 15.74
C ARG A 117 2.93 5.43 15.56
N ASP A 118 4.21 5.45 15.19
CA ASP A 118 5.03 6.65 15.11
C ASP A 118 5.10 7.25 13.70
N ALA A 119 4.51 6.58 12.71
CA ALA A 119 4.42 7.05 11.34
C ALA A 119 3.60 8.35 11.23
N SER A 120 3.94 9.18 10.24
CA SER A 120 3.19 10.42 9.96
C SER A 120 1.72 10.10 9.60
N PRO A 121 0.78 11.05 9.79
CA PRO A 121 -0.60 10.85 9.37
C PRO A 121 -0.74 10.45 7.90
N ALA A 122 0.07 11.02 7.01
CA ALA A 122 0.08 10.68 5.59
C ALA A 122 0.55 9.23 5.35
N ALA A 123 1.61 8.79 6.00
CA ALA A 123 2.09 7.42 5.91
C ALA A 123 1.08 6.41 6.50
N LYS A 124 0.39 6.76 7.58
CA LYS A 124 -0.69 5.95 8.15
C LYS A 124 -1.86 5.77 7.19
N LEU A 125 -2.24 6.80 6.43
CA LEU A 125 -3.26 6.70 5.39
C LEU A 125 -2.83 5.71 4.30
N VAL A 126 -1.60 5.80 3.82
CA VAL A 126 -1.07 4.87 2.81
C VAL A 126 -1.06 3.44 3.37
N LYS A 127 -0.58 3.23 4.61
CA LYS A 127 -0.62 1.90 5.27
C LYS A 127 -2.04 1.35 5.40
N LEU A 128 -3.03 2.18 5.76
CA LEU A 128 -4.44 1.78 5.82
C LEU A 128 -4.93 1.30 4.45
N GLY A 129 -4.72 2.10 3.40
CA GLY A 129 -5.11 1.75 2.04
C GLY A 129 -4.46 0.46 1.57
N ASP A 130 -3.14 0.32 1.73
CA ASP A 130 -2.39 -0.89 1.38
C ASP A 130 -2.94 -2.14 2.09
N LYS A 131 -3.13 -2.09 3.43
CA LYS A 131 -3.62 -3.25 4.18
C LYS A 131 -5.06 -3.60 3.84
N ILE A 132 -5.95 -2.64 3.57
CA ILE A 132 -7.31 -2.91 3.12
C ILE A 132 -7.28 -3.67 1.78
N VAL A 133 -6.57 -3.15 0.78
CA VAL A 133 -6.48 -3.79 -0.54
C VAL A 133 -5.85 -5.19 -0.42
N ASN A 134 -4.76 -5.33 0.32
CA ASN A 134 -4.12 -6.64 0.50
C ASN A 134 -5.00 -7.65 1.25
N VAL A 135 -5.80 -7.24 2.25
CA VAL A 135 -6.76 -8.13 2.94
C VAL A 135 -7.85 -8.58 1.97
N VAL A 136 -8.37 -7.68 1.13
CA VAL A 136 -9.34 -8.01 0.07
C VAL A 136 -8.75 -9.02 -0.91
N ASP A 137 -7.51 -8.82 -1.35
CA ASP A 137 -6.84 -9.73 -2.29
C ASP A 137 -6.57 -11.11 -1.67
N VAL A 138 -6.03 -11.17 -0.45
CA VAL A 138 -5.81 -12.45 0.27
C VAL A 138 -7.11 -13.20 0.52
N THR A 139 -8.20 -12.48 0.66
CA THR A 139 -9.54 -13.08 0.85
C THR A 139 -10.11 -13.62 -0.45
N ASN A 140 -10.05 -12.85 -1.54
CA ASN A 140 -10.79 -13.13 -2.76
C ASN A 140 -9.96 -13.80 -3.86
N GLN A 141 -8.69 -13.48 -3.91
CA GLN A 141 -7.72 -13.95 -4.92
C GLN A 141 -6.39 -14.33 -4.25
N PRO A 142 -6.41 -15.27 -3.28
CA PRO A 142 -5.21 -15.62 -2.55
C PRO A 142 -4.14 -16.20 -3.46
N PRO A 143 -2.85 -16.04 -3.12
CA PRO A 143 -1.80 -16.80 -3.80
C PRO A 143 -2.11 -18.30 -3.74
N PRO A 144 -2.03 -19.03 -4.86
CA PRO A 144 -2.40 -20.46 -4.89
C PRO A 144 -1.65 -21.34 -3.90
N THR A 145 -0.48 -20.89 -3.44
CA THR A 145 0.37 -21.62 -2.49
C THR A 145 0.08 -21.29 -1.02
N TRP A 146 -0.90 -20.41 -0.75
CA TRP A 146 -1.19 -20.02 0.64
C TRP A 146 -2.27 -20.93 1.23
N SER A 147 -1.91 -21.58 2.35
CA SER A 147 -2.88 -22.34 3.14
C SER A 147 -3.88 -21.40 3.84
N VAL A 148 -4.95 -21.98 4.34
CA VAL A 148 -5.96 -21.30 5.18
C VAL A 148 -5.29 -20.61 6.38
N GLU A 149 -4.43 -21.34 7.08
CA GLU A 149 -3.72 -20.85 8.26
C GLU A 149 -2.88 -19.61 7.91
N ARG A 150 -2.13 -19.66 6.80
CA ARG A 150 -1.30 -18.54 6.37
C ARG A 150 -2.13 -17.31 6.00
N ARG A 151 -3.30 -17.50 5.41
CA ARG A 151 -4.24 -16.41 5.10
C ARG A 151 -4.76 -15.77 6.38
N LEU A 152 -5.17 -16.58 7.35
CA LEU A 152 -5.64 -16.10 8.67
C LEU A 152 -4.51 -15.39 9.45
N GLU A 153 -3.29 -15.92 9.43
CA GLU A 153 -2.12 -15.27 10.02
C GLU A 153 -1.83 -13.90 9.37
N TYR A 154 -2.05 -13.77 8.05
CA TYR A 154 -1.89 -12.49 7.36
C TYR A 154 -2.91 -11.46 7.86
N LEU A 155 -4.19 -11.85 7.98
CA LEU A 155 -5.24 -10.98 8.52
C LEU A 155 -4.89 -10.53 9.95
N ALA A 156 -4.49 -11.46 10.81
CA ALA A 156 -4.11 -11.15 12.19
C ALA A 156 -2.87 -10.24 12.28
N TRP A 157 -1.92 -10.38 11.36
CA TRP A 157 -0.79 -9.48 11.28
C TRP A 157 -1.20 -8.08 10.80
N ALA A 158 -2.06 -7.99 9.77
CA ALA A 158 -2.59 -6.72 9.28
C ALA A 158 -3.33 -5.95 10.38
N GLU A 159 -4.14 -6.63 11.22
CA GLU A 159 -4.80 -6.04 12.40
C GLU A 159 -3.79 -5.39 13.37
N ARG A 160 -2.67 -6.07 13.63
CA ARG A 160 -1.62 -5.52 14.51
C ARG A 160 -0.96 -4.27 13.93
N VAL A 161 -0.70 -4.25 12.63
CA VAL A 161 -0.15 -3.06 11.95
C VAL A 161 -1.14 -1.90 12.03
N ILE A 162 -2.41 -2.15 11.70
CA ILE A 162 -3.43 -1.10 11.66
C ILE A 162 -3.79 -0.59 13.06
N ALA A 163 -3.58 -1.37 14.11
CA ALA A 163 -3.73 -0.88 15.49
C ALA A 163 -2.89 0.39 15.75
N GLY A 164 -1.68 0.49 15.15
CA GLY A 164 -0.83 1.67 15.21
C GLY A 164 -1.30 2.84 14.34
N CYS A 165 -2.21 2.61 13.39
CA CYS A 165 -2.73 3.63 12.48
C CYS A 165 -4.09 4.20 12.91
N ARG A 166 -4.68 3.69 14.01
CA ARG A 166 -6.00 4.12 14.48
C ARG A 166 -6.03 5.62 14.83
N GLY A 167 -7.22 6.23 14.63
CA GLY A 167 -7.44 7.67 14.83
C GLY A 167 -7.01 8.52 13.63
N THR A 168 -6.68 7.90 12.50
CA THR A 168 -6.22 8.62 11.29
C THR A 168 -7.38 8.93 10.33
N ASN A 169 -8.24 7.93 10.01
CA ASN A 169 -9.40 8.13 9.15
C ASN A 169 -10.49 7.10 9.48
N ALA A 170 -11.58 7.57 10.05
CA ALA A 170 -12.65 6.71 10.56
C ALA A 170 -13.35 5.87 9.46
N ALA A 171 -13.42 6.36 8.22
CA ALA A 171 -14.05 5.62 7.12
C ALA A 171 -13.18 4.45 6.67
N LEU A 172 -11.88 4.69 6.49
CA LEU A 172 -10.91 3.64 6.14
C LEU A 172 -10.79 2.60 7.27
N GLU A 173 -10.79 3.05 8.52
CA GLU A 173 -10.70 2.16 9.68
C GLU A 173 -11.92 1.24 9.79
N ARG A 174 -13.14 1.76 9.58
CA ARG A 174 -14.35 0.92 9.50
C ARG A 174 -14.28 -0.07 8.36
N MET A 175 -13.86 0.38 7.17
CA MET A 175 -13.70 -0.50 6.02
C MET A 175 -12.68 -1.60 6.30
N PHE A 176 -11.55 -1.28 6.93
CA PHE A 176 -10.56 -2.28 7.32
C PHE A 176 -11.18 -3.35 8.24
N ASP A 177 -11.90 -2.93 9.28
CA ASP A 177 -12.57 -3.86 10.20
C ASP A 177 -13.58 -4.77 9.48
N GLU A 178 -14.38 -4.19 8.58
CA GLU A 178 -15.36 -4.95 7.78
C GLU A 178 -14.69 -5.99 6.87
N VAL A 179 -13.62 -5.62 6.15
CA VAL A 179 -12.97 -6.56 5.22
C VAL A 179 -12.23 -7.67 5.97
N VAL A 180 -11.69 -7.39 7.15
CA VAL A 180 -11.06 -8.42 8.00
C VAL A 180 -12.09 -9.41 8.52
N VAL A 181 -13.24 -8.93 9.05
CA VAL A 181 -14.32 -9.81 9.55
C VAL A 181 -14.83 -10.70 8.44
N ARG A 182 -15.26 -10.10 7.31
CA ARG A 182 -15.76 -10.86 6.15
C ARG A 182 -14.71 -11.80 5.56
N GLY A 183 -13.46 -11.35 5.51
CA GLY A 183 -12.35 -12.17 5.03
C GLY A 183 -12.13 -13.40 5.88
N ARG A 184 -12.15 -13.25 7.20
CA ARG A 184 -12.00 -14.36 8.14
C ARG A 184 -13.15 -15.38 8.01
N GLU A 185 -14.39 -14.91 7.95
CA GLU A 185 -15.56 -15.76 7.74
C GLU A 185 -15.46 -16.55 6.44
N LYS A 186 -15.14 -15.88 5.33
CA LYS A 186 -15.00 -16.53 4.02
C LYS A 186 -13.90 -17.59 4.01
N ILE A 187 -12.71 -17.27 4.54
CA ILE A 187 -11.58 -18.21 4.59
C ILE A 187 -11.93 -19.46 5.41
N LEU A 188 -12.63 -19.30 6.53
CA LEU A 188 -13.07 -20.43 7.38
C LEU A 188 -14.18 -21.26 6.72
N GLN A 189 -15.11 -20.64 5.98
CA GLN A 189 -16.14 -21.35 5.22
C GLN A 189 -15.51 -22.21 4.11
N GLU A 190 -14.52 -21.69 3.39
CA GLU A 190 -13.79 -22.46 2.36
C GLU A 190 -13.08 -23.68 2.97
N ALA A 191 -12.51 -23.54 4.16
CA ALA A 191 -11.83 -24.63 4.88
C ALA A 191 -12.82 -25.72 5.36
N GLY A 192 -14.05 -25.36 5.74
CA GLY A 192 -15.07 -26.31 6.16
C GLY A 192 -15.80 -27.01 5.03
N ALA A 193 -15.63 -26.52 3.79
CA ALA A 193 -16.25 -27.08 2.58
C ALA A 193 -15.31 -28.01 1.80
N ALA A 194 -14.03 -28.09 2.17
CA ALA A 194 -12.99 -28.92 1.54
C ALA A 194 -12.79 -30.22 2.31
#